data_348d79baf79a492d641f1d3c669efe77
#
_entry.id   348d79baf79a492d641f1d3c669efe77
#
_cell.length_a   1.000
_cell.length_b   1.000
_cell.length_c   1.000
_cell.angle_alpha   90.00
_cell.angle_beta   90.00
_cell.angle_gamma   90.00
#
_symmetry.space_group_name_H-M   'P 1'
#
loop_
_entity.id
_entity.type
_entity.pdbx_description
1 polymer ?
#
loop_
_entity_poly.entity_id
_entity_poly.type
_entity_poly.pdbx_seq_one_letter_code
_entity_poly.pdbx_strand_id
1 'polypeptide(L)'
;MLKEVIVVEGKSDIQRVNQALEADCIATEGFTLRKGVIDQIRVAYDKRGIIILTDPDTAGERIRRFLTKKFPKAKQAFVPRDQAFANDDIGIEQASPEAIRQALSVLHVQSLEPSQEFSMADMVAYDLTGYPKSAALRAAVGASLGIGYGNAKQFIYRLNHYLSLIHIWRCRR
;
A
#
# COMPACT_ATOMS: atom_id res chain seq x y z
N MET A 1 7.12 19.14 -6.21
CA MET A 1 6.01 18.81 -5.28
C MET A 1 5.11 17.77 -5.92
N LEU A 2 4.74 16.70 -5.20
CA LEU A 2 3.84 15.65 -5.70
C LEU A 2 2.42 16.23 -5.91
N LYS A 3 1.75 15.82 -7.00
CA LYS A 3 0.40 16.30 -7.30
C LYS A 3 -0.63 15.75 -6.30
N GLU A 4 -0.56 14.45 -6.04
CA GLU A 4 -1.47 13.77 -5.11
C GLU A 4 -1.15 14.09 -3.66
N VAL A 5 -2.14 13.94 -2.79
CA VAL A 5 -1.99 14.04 -1.34
C VAL A 5 -1.72 12.64 -0.76
N ILE A 6 -0.71 12.50 0.08
CA ILE A 6 -0.38 11.22 0.71
C ILE A 6 -1.19 11.09 2.00
N VAL A 7 -1.90 9.98 2.14
CA VAL A 7 -2.66 9.64 3.36
C VAL A 7 -1.85 8.61 4.15
N VAL A 8 -1.46 8.99 5.37
CA VAL A 8 -0.65 8.19 6.32
C VAL A 8 -1.39 7.99 7.65
N GLU A 9 -0.83 7.24 8.57
CA GLU A 9 -1.48 6.94 9.86
C GLU A 9 -1.27 8.04 10.90
N GLY A 10 -0.04 8.52 11.06
CA GLY A 10 0.35 9.44 12.12
C GLY A 10 1.15 10.67 11.65
N LYS A 11 1.42 11.55 12.61
CA LYS A 11 2.23 12.76 12.38
C LYS A 11 3.70 12.43 12.16
N SER A 12 4.20 11.36 12.79
CA SER A 12 5.56 10.86 12.60
C SER A 12 5.79 10.43 11.16
N ASP A 13 4.78 9.78 10.54
CA ASP A 13 4.83 9.37 9.14
C ASP A 13 4.89 10.58 8.21
N ILE A 14 4.11 11.65 8.51
CA ILE A 14 4.19 12.91 7.75
C ILE A 14 5.61 13.47 7.77
N GLN A 15 6.24 13.49 8.94
CA GLN A 15 7.62 13.98 9.07
C GLN A 15 8.58 13.13 8.25
N ARG A 16 8.39 11.80 8.26
CA ARG A 16 9.23 10.88 7.51
C ARG A 16 9.02 11.02 6.00
N VAL A 17 7.79 11.15 5.54
CA VAL A 17 7.47 11.41 4.13
C VAL A 17 8.11 12.72 3.66
N ASN A 18 8.02 13.79 4.46
CA ASN A 18 8.60 15.10 4.13
C ASN A 18 10.14 15.10 4.09
N GLN A 19 10.81 14.15 4.77
CA GLN A 19 12.25 13.91 4.59
C GLN A 19 12.57 13.20 3.25
N ALA A 20 11.63 12.44 2.73
CA ALA A 20 11.80 11.72 1.47
C ALA A 20 11.53 12.61 0.25
N LEU A 21 10.48 13.40 0.28
CA LEU A 21 10.05 14.26 -0.83
C LEU A 21 9.12 15.38 -0.34
N GLU A 22 8.96 16.40 -1.18
CA GLU A 22 7.99 17.47 -0.95
C GLU A 22 6.60 17.02 -1.36
N ALA A 23 5.71 16.80 -0.37
CA ALA A 23 4.33 16.36 -0.59
C ALA A 23 3.39 16.87 0.50
N ASP A 24 2.13 17.11 0.14
CA ASP A 24 1.07 17.33 1.11
C ASP A 24 0.60 15.99 1.69
N CYS A 25 0.44 15.95 3.01
CA CYS A 25 0.05 14.74 3.73
C CYS A 25 -1.18 14.96 4.61
N ILE A 26 -1.99 13.93 4.78
CA ILE A 26 -3.11 13.88 5.75
C ILE A 26 -2.89 12.66 6.65
N ALA A 27 -2.83 12.87 7.98
CA ALA A 27 -2.80 11.79 8.95
C ALA A 27 -4.20 11.33 9.31
N THR A 28 -4.43 10.02 9.38
CA THR A 28 -5.72 9.43 9.81
C THR A 28 -5.91 9.46 11.32
N GLU A 29 -4.82 9.59 12.08
CA GLU A 29 -4.79 9.56 13.55
C GLU A 29 -5.42 8.29 14.14
N GLY A 30 -5.12 7.15 13.53
CA GLY A 30 -5.57 5.83 13.93
C GLY A 30 -6.83 5.35 13.21
N PHE A 31 -7.33 4.18 13.59
CA PHE A 31 -8.43 3.50 12.90
C PHE A 31 -9.79 4.18 13.06
N THR A 32 -10.02 4.90 14.17
CA THR A 32 -11.26 5.67 14.38
C THR A 32 -11.21 6.99 13.62
N LEU A 33 -11.34 6.88 12.30
CA LEU A 33 -11.30 8.02 11.39
C LEU A 33 -12.42 9.01 11.71
N ARG A 34 -12.06 10.17 12.25
CA ARG A 34 -13.01 11.25 12.53
C ARG A 34 -13.63 11.76 11.23
N LYS A 35 -14.91 12.13 11.29
CA LYS A 35 -15.64 12.64 10.11
C LYS A 35 -14.87 13.77 9.40
N GLY A 36 -14.30 14.72 10.14
CA GLY A 36 -13.53 15.83 9.57
C GLY A 36 -12.30 15.37 8.76
N VAL A 37 -11.59 14.31 9.20
CA VAL A 37 -10.45 13.75 8.47
C VAL A 37 -10.92 13.09 7.17
N ILE A 38 -12.03 12.34 7.21
CA ILE A 38 -12.61 11.74 6.01
C ILE A 38 -13.04 12.80 5.00
N ASP A 39 -13.61 13.91 5.46
CA ASP A 39 -14.03 15.02 4.59
C ASP A 39 -12.80 15.70 3.94
N GLN A 40 -11.71 15.90 4.69
CA GLN A 40 -10.44 16.40 4.14
C GLN A 40 -9.87 15.45 3.07
N ILE A 41 -9.84 14.13 3.36
CA ILE A 41 -9.37 13.13 2.40
C ILE A 41 -10.24 13.14 1.14
N ARG A 42 -11.57 13.29 1.28
CA ARG A 42 -12.49 13.39 0.14
C ARG A 42 -12.18 14.60 -0.74
N VAL A 43 -11.99 15.77 -0.14
CA VAL A 43 -11.63 16.98 -0.89
C VAL A 43 -10.31 16.81 -1.64
N ALA A 44 -9.31 16.21 -1.01
CA ALA A 44 -8.03 15.90 -1.64
C ALA A 44 -8.19 14.89 -2.79
N TYR A 45 -8.96 13.81 -2.55
CA TYR A 45 -9.24 12.79 -3.54
C TYR A 45 -9.91 13.34 -4.80
N ASP A 46 -10.94 14.19 -4.63
CA ASP A 46 -11.70 14.76 -5.75
C ASP A 46 -10.89 15.79 -6.55
N LYS A 47 -10.04 16.57 -5.88
CA LYS A 47 -9.28 17.66 -6.54
C LYS A 47 -7.94 17.23 -7.10
N ARG A 48 -7.21 16.35 -6.41
CA ARG A 48 -5.82 16.05 -6.72
C ARG A 48 -5.54 14.55 -6.89
N GLY A 49 -6.40 13.71 -6.34
CA GLY A 49 -6.11 12.31 -6.10
C GLY A 49 -5.37 12.11 -4.79
N ILE A 50 -5.42 10.88 -4.27
CA ILE A 50 -4.70 10.50 -3.05
C ILE A 50 -3.85 9.25 -3.26
N ILE A 51 -2.79 9.14 -2.47
CA ILE A 51 -1.95 7.94 -2.33
C ILE A 51 -2.10 7.45 -0.91
N ILE A 52 -2.47 6.18 -0.72
CA ILE A 52 -2.57 5.54 0.58
C ILE A 52 -1.22 4.89 0.90
N LEU A 53 -0.57 5.35 1.96
CA LEU A 53 0.71 4.86 2.48
C LEU A 53 0.56 4.60 3.97
N THR A 54 0.17 3.38 4.33
CA THR A 54 -0.03 2.92 5.72
C THR A 54 1.05 1.95 6.13
N ASP A 55 1.19 1.73 7.44
CA ASP A 55 2.15 0.80 8.00
C ASP A 55 1.97 -0.63 7.47
N PRO A 56 3.06 -1.38 7.27
CA PRO A 56 2.99 -2.76 6.79
C PRO A 56 2.65 -3.74 7.92
N ASP A 57 1.62 -3.41 8.71
CA ASP A 57 1.10 -4.19 9.83
C ASP A 57 -0.40 -4.43 9.72
N THR A 58 -1.01 -5.04 10.75
CA THR A 58 -2.44 -5.36 10.76
C THR A 58 -3.31 -4.12 10.89
N ALA A 59 -2.88 -3.11 11.63
CA ALA A 59 -3.63 -1.87 11.82
C ALA A 59 -3.65 -1.05 10.53
N GLY A 60 -2.49 -0.87 9.90
CA GLY A 60 -2.35 -0.18 8.63
C GLY A 60 -3.14 -0.83 7.51
N GLU A 61 -3.18 -2.15 7.46
CA GLU A 61 -3.99 -2.88 6.48
C GLU A 61 -5.50 -2.66 6.69
N ARG A 62 -5.97 -2.52 7.93
CA ARG A 62 -7.38 -2.21 8.22
C ARG A 62 -7.75 -0.80 7.75
N ILE A 63 -6.89 0.18 8.00
CA ILE A 63 -7.05 1.56 7.54
C ILE A 63 -7.04 1.60 6.01
N ARG A 64 -6.07 0.95 5.38
CA ARG A 64 -5.95 0.83 3.92
C ARG A 64 -7.22 0.28 3.30
N ARG A 65 -7.74 -0.85 3.78
CA ARG A 65 -8.99 -1.45 3.25
C ARG A 65 -10.19 -0.52 3.39
N PHE A 66 -10.32 0.16 4.53
CA PHE A 66 -11.40 1.13 4.74
C PHE A 66 -11.30 2.28 3.73
N LEU A 67 -10.11 2.88 3.59
CA LEU A 67 -9.89 3.98 2.66
C LEU A 67 -10.09 3.55 1.19
N THR A 68 -9.60 2.37 0.82
CA THR A 68 -9.75 1.85 -0.55
C THR A 68 -11.21 1.61 -0.92
N LYS A 69 -12.01 1.08 0.03
CA LYS A 69 -13.46 0.91 -0.17
C LYS A 69 -14.16 2.26 -0.37
N LYS A 70 -13.72 3.29 0.34
CA LYS A 70 -14.34 4.63 0.30
C LYS A 70 -13.84 5.47 -0.88
N PHE A 71 -12.60 5.25 -1.31
CA PHE A 71 -11.90 5.97 -2.36
C PHE A 71 -11.27 4.98 -3.37
N PRO A 72 -12.06 4.34 -4.23
CA PRO A 72 -11.61 3.18 -5.01
C PRO A 72 -10.53 3.51 -6.07
N LYS A 73 -10.41 4.78 -6.50
CA LYS A 73 -9.35 5.23 -7.43
C LYS A 73 -8.10 5.74 -6.70
N ALA A 74 -8.04 5.62 -5.36
CA ALA A 74 -6.85 5.97 -4.60
C ALA A 74 -5.67 5.09 -5.05
N LYS A 75 -4.52 5.72 -5.25
CA LYS A 75 -3.27 5.00 -5.52
C LYS A 75 -2.77 4.34 -4.23
N GLN A 76 -2.10 3.21 -4.39
CA GLN A 76 -1.57 2.42 -3.28
C GLN A 76 -0.04 2.42 -3.36
N ALA A 77 0.61 2.76 -2.26
CA ALA A 77 2.05 2.61 -2.07
C ALA A 77 2.32 1.63 -0.93
N PHE A 78 3.36 0.81 -1.06
CA PHE A 78 3.72 -0.21 -0.09
C PHE A 78 5.21 -0.15 0.21
N VAL A 79 5.55 0.14 1.46
CA VAL A 79 6.92 -0.05 1.95
C VAL A 79 7.06 -1.51 2.40
N PRO A 80 8.10 -2.23 1.96
CA PRO A 80 8.39 -3.58 2.46
C PRO A 80 8.56 -3.57 3.98
N ARG A 81 8.08 -4.63 4.65
CA ARG A 81 8.08 -4.69 6.12
C ARG A 81 9.48 -4.65 6.72
N ASP A 82 10.44 -5.29 6.09
CA ASP A 82 11.85 -5.29 6.48
C ASP A 82 12.50 -3.90 6.36
N GLN A 83 11.98 -3.03 5.49
CA GLN A 83 12.42 -1.64 5.32
C GLN A 83 11.67 -0.65 6.21
N ALA A 84 10.62 -1.10 6.90
CA ALA A 84 9.80 -0.32 7.84
C ALA A 84 9.91 -0.85 9.28
N PHE A 85 10.96 -1.58 9.60
CA PHE A 85 11.21 -2.18 10.92
C PHE A 85 12.49 -1.58 11.54
N ALA A 86 12.35 -0.95 12.70
CA ALA A 86 13.47 -0.52 13.55
C ALA A 86 13.00 -0.42 15.00
N ASN A 87 13.93 -0.58 15.96
CA ASN A 87 13.67 -0.44 17.40
C ASN A 87 12.49 -1.31 17.92
N ASP A 88 12.36 -2.54 17.40
CA ASP A 88 11.26 -3.47 17.69
C ASP A 88 9.86 -2.93 17.34
N ASP A 89 9.80 -1.95 16.43
CA ASP A 89 8.58 -1.34 15.94
C ASP A 89 8.50 -1.38 14.41
N ILE A 90 7.26 -1.36 13.90
CA ILE A 90 6.97 -1.42 12.46
C ILE A 90 6.11 -0.22 12.11
N GLY A 91 6.64 0.65 11.25
CA GLY A 91 5.91 1.83 10.80
C GLY A 91 6.61 2.56 9.66
N ILE A 92 5.86 3.40 8.95
CA ILE A 92 6.41 4.29 7.91
C ILE A 92 7.46 5.24 8.53
N GLU A 93 7.29 5.62 9.77
CA GLU A 93 8.24 6.47 10.51
C GLU A 93 9.62 5.81 10.67
N GLN A 94 9.70 4.47 10.64
CA GLN A 94 10.94 3.70 10.73
C GLN A 94 11.62 3.50 9.36
N ALA A 95 10.90 3.72 8.26
CA ALA A 95 11.42 3.53 6.91
C ALA A 95 12.46 4.59 6.54
N SER A 96 13.45 4.23 5.72
CA SER A 96 14.36 5.23 5.16
C SER A 96 13.66 6.13 4.13
N PRO A 97 14.13 7.37 3.93
CA PRO A 97 13.61 8.23 2.86
C PRO A 97 13.68 7.56 1.48
N GLU A 98 14.70 6.76 1.22
CA GLU A 98 14.87 5.99 -0.02
C GLU A 98 13.79 4.94 -0.20
N ALA A 99 13.46 4.19 0.86
CA ALA A 99 12.40 3.18 0.83
C ALA A 99 11.03 3.81 0.52
N ILE A 100 10.75 4.98 1.08
CA ILE A 100 9.52 5.74 0.81
C ILE A 100 9.50 6.21 -0.66
N ARG A 101 10.61 6.79 -1.17
CA ARG A 101 10.70 7.19 -2.58
C ARG A 101 10.49 6.00 -3.52
N GLN A 102 11.09 4.86 -3.21
CA GLN A 102 10.92 3.63 -3.98
C GLN A 102 9.46 3.15 -3.96
N ALA A 103 8.81 3.11 -2.79
CA ALA A 103 7.41 2.74 -2.67
C ALA A 103 6.48 3.67 -3.48
N LEU A 104 6.77 4.98 -3.51
CA LEU A 104 6.02 5.97 -4.27
C LEU A 104 6.33 5.96 -5.77
N SER A 105 7.41 5.32 -6.20
CA SER A 105 7.71 5.14 -7.62
C SER A 105 6.91 4.01 -8.28
N VAL A 106 6.39 3.09 -7.47
CA VAL A 106 5.60 1.92 -7.91
C VAL A 106 4.20 2.00 -7.32
N LEU A 107 3.33 2.79 -7.95
CA LEU A 107 1.96 3.00 -7.48
C LEU A 107 0.98 2.04 -8.16
N HIS A 108 0.08 1.49 -7.38
CA HIS A 108 -0.99 0.63 -7.85
C HIS A 108 -2.35 1.32 -7.67
N VAL A 109 -3.24 1.12 -8.64
CA VAL A 109 -4.66 1.50 -8.52
C VAL A 109 -5.48 0.23 -8.48
N GLN A 110 -6.42 0.15 -7.56
CA GLN A 110 -7.31 -1.00 -7.49
C GLN A 110 -8.14 -1.09 -8.78
N SER A 111 -8.14 -2.25 -9.42
CA SER A 111 -9.06 -2.53 -10.51
C SER A 111 -10.49 -2.59 -9.97
N LEU A 112 -11.42 -1.91 -10.63
CA LEU A 112 -12.85 -2.00 -10.34
C LEU A 112 -13.42 -3.35 -10.78
N GLU A 113 -12.78 -3.99 -11.75
CA GLU A 113 -13.05 -5.35 -12.21
C GLU A 113 -11.80 -6.19 -11.93
N PRO A 114 -11.70 -6.82 -10.75
CA PRO A 114 -10.54 -7.63 -10.42
C PRO A 114 -10.43 -8.80 -11.38
N SER A 115 -9.22 -9.10 -11.82
CA SER A 115 -8.96 -10.32 -12.56
C SER A 115 -9.16 -11.54 -11.65
N GLN A 116 -9.47 -12.68 -12.24
CA GLN A 116 -9.45 -13.98 -11.55
C GLN A 116 -8.29 -14.84 -12.07
N GLU A 117 -7.20 -14.17 -12.46
CA GLU A 117 -6.04 -14.83 -13.08
C GLU A 117 -5.26 -15.67 -12.07
N PHE A 118 -5.22 -15.23 -10.80
CA PHE A 118 -4.50 -15.92 -9.73
C PHE A 118 -5.47 -16.63 -8.80
N SER A 119 -5.26 -17.93 -8.61
CA SER A 119 -6.05 -18.82 -7.75
C SER A 119 -5.28 -19.25 -6.50
N MET A 120 -5.98 -19.88 -5.55
CA MET A 120 -5.31 -20.49 -4.41
C MET A 120 -4.43 -21.69 -4.84
N ALA A 121 -4.77 -22.35 -5.95
CA ALA A 121 -3.95 -23.42 -6.51
C ALA A 121 -2.59 -22.89 -6.98
N ASP A 122 -2.56 -21.71 -7.60
CA ASP A 122 -1.29 -21.06 -7.98
C ASP A 122 -0.46 -20.71 -6.76
N MET A 123 -1.11 -20.22 -5.68
CA MET A 123 -0.42 -19.95 -4.42
C MET A 123 0.27 -21.18 -3.82
N VAL A 124 -0.33 -22.35 -3.98
CA VAL A 124 0.28 -23.64 -3.58
C VAL A 124 1.39 -24.03 -4.54
N ALA A 125 1.13 -23.96 -5.86
CA ALA A 125 2.08 -24.37 -6.89
C ALA A 125 3.41 -23.59 -6.86
N TYR A 126 3.35 -22.31 -6.42
CA TYR A 126 4.52 -21.45 -6.28
C TYR A 126 5.02 -21.34 -4.83
N ASP A 127 4.67 -22.26 -3.94
CA ASP A 127 5.06 -22.28 -2.52
C ASP A 127 4.69 -21.00 -1.73
N LEU A 128 3.77 -20.22 -2.25
CA LEU A 128 3.30 -18.98 -1.61
C LEU A 128 2.32 -19.22 -0.45
N THR A 129 1.89 -20.47 -0.25
CA THR A 129 1.08 -20.91 0.90
C THR A 129 1.31 -22.39 1.18
N GLY A 130 1.07 -22.84 2.42
CA GLY A 130 1.15 -24.24 2.80
C GLY A 130 2.55 -24.74 3.19
N TYR A 131 3.60 -23.93 3.14
CA TYR A 131 4.98 -24.30 3.44
C TYR A 131 5.58 -23.40 4.54
N PRO A 132 6.58 -23.89 5.30
CA PRO A 132 7.19 -23.11 6.39
C PRO A 132 7.78 -21.77 5.93
N LYS A 133 8.30 -21.68 4.72
CA LYS A 133 8.91 -20.45 4.16
C LYS A 133 7.95 -19.60 3.32
N SER A 134 6.69 -19.97 3.18
CA SER A 134 5.72 -19.26 2.34
C SER A 134 5.55 -17.78 2.73
N ALA A 135 5.61 -17.46 4.02
CA ALA A 135 5.50 -16.08 4.47
C ALA A 135 6.69 -15.22 4.00
N ALA A 136 7.91 -15.74 4.11
CA ALA A 136 9.13 -15.07 3.64
C ALA A 136 9.12 -14.91 2.11
N LEU A 137 8.67 -15.95 1.39
CA LEU A 137 8.56 -15.90 -0.06
C LEU A 137 7.52 -14.86 -0.51
N ARG A 138 6.35 -14.77 0.14
CA ARG A 138 5.38 -13.71 -0.14
C ARG A 138 5.93 -12.32 0.16
N ALA A 139 6.73 -12.16 1.21
CA ALA A 139 7.38 -10.89 1.51
C ALA A 139 8.33 -10.46 0.38
N ALA A 140 9.19 -11.38 -0.08
CA ALA A 140 10.14 -11.11 -1.16
C ALA A 140 9.44 -10.81 -2.49
N VAL A 141 8.48 -11.64 -2.89
CA VAL A 141 7.69 -11.45 -4.12
C VAL A 141 6.85 -10.16 -4.02
N GLY A 142 6.21 -9.91 -2.89
CA GLY A 142 5.42 -8.69 -2.67
C GLY A 142 6.25 -7.42 -2.73
N ALA A 143 7.47 -7.43 -2.22
CA ALA A 143 8.41 -6.34 -2.35
C ALA A 143 8.83 -6.11 -3.81
N SER A 144 9.16 -7.19 -4.53
CA SER A 144 9.54 -7.13 -5.94
C SER A 144 8.42 -6.59 -6.85
N LEU A 145 7.17 -6.97 -6.55
CA LEU A 145 5.98 -6.51 -7.29
C LEU A 145 5.44 -5.16 -6.81
N GLY A 146 5.97 -4.61 -5.73
CA GLY A 146 5.48 -3.36 -5.13
C GLY A 146 4.08 -3.44 -4.54
N ILE A 147 3.60 -4.66 -4.19
CA ILE A 147 2.28 -4.88 -3.56
C ILE A 147 2.36 -5.15 -2.06
N GLY A 148 3.57 -5.13 -1.50
CA GLY A 148 3.84 -5.29 -0.08
C GLY A 148 3.54 -6.70 0.47
N TYR A 149 3.82 -6.87 1.78
CA TYR A 149 3.55 -8.12 2.48
C TYR A 149 2.06 -8.30 2.80
N GLY A 150 1.59 -9.54 2.74
CA GLY A 150 0.25 -9.94 3.15
C GLY A 150 0.17 -11.42 3.51
N ASN A 151 -0.87 -11.83 4.26
CA ASN A 151 -1.20 -13.24 4.38
C ASN A 151 -1.67 -13.80 3.02
N ALA A 152 -1.84 -15.13 2.90
CA ALA A 152 -2.19 -15.75 1.61
C ALA A 152 -3.45 -15.16 0.96
N LYS A 153 -4.50 -14.87 1.74
CA LYS A 153 -5.75 -14.26 1.23
C LYS A 153 -5.55 -12.81 0.78
N GLN A 154 -4.78 -12.03 1.52
CA GLN A 154 -4.46 -10.66 1.15
C GLN A 154 -3.57 -10.62 -0.10
N PHE A 155 -2.62 -11.55 -0.19
CA PHE A 155 -1.68 -11.61 -1.29
C PHE A 155 -2.39 -11.93 -2.61
N ILE A 156 -3.23 -12.95 -2.64
CA ILE A 156 -4.03 -13.28 -3.83
C ILE A 156 -5.01 -12.17 -4.21
N TYR A 157 -5.61 -11.51 -3.20
CA TYR A 157 -6.43 -10.33 -3.43
C TYR A 157 -5.64 -9.24 -4.15
N ARG A 158 -4.43 -8.92 -3.66
CA ARG A 158 -3.58 -7.89 -4.26
C ARG A 158 -3.10 -8.26 -5.65
N LEU A 159 -2.73 -9.52 -5.90
CA LEU A 159 -2.38 -10.00 -7.22
C LEU A 159 -3.51 -9.71 -8.23
N ASN A 160 -4.74 -10.09 -7.90
CA ASN A 160 -5.90 -9.94 -8.78
C ASN A 160 -6.41 -8.50 -8.91
N HIS A 161 -6.16 -7.63 -7.94
CA HIS A 161 -6.68 -6.26 -7.95
C HIS A 161 -5.66 -5.22 -8.43
N TYR A 162 -4.36 -5.49 -8.27
CA TYR A 162 -3.31 -4.51 -8.59
C TYR A 162 -2.43 -4.91 -9.78
N LEU A 163 -2.38 -6.21 -10.14
CA LEU A 163 -1.50 -6.73 -11.18
C LEU A 163 -2.25 -7.29 -12.41
N SER A 164 -3.45 -6.80 -12.68
CA SER A 164 -4.16 -7.18 -13.91
C SER A 164 -3.25 -7.00 -15.12
N LEU A 165 -3.08 -8.07 -15.93
CA LEU A 165 -2.26 -8.07 -17.14
C LEU A 165 -2.63 -6.94 -18.12
N ILE A 166 -3.88 -6.47 -18.08
CA ILE A 166 -4.36 -5.33 -18.87
C ILE A 166 -3.62 -4.04 -18.51
N HIS A 167 -3.17 -3.87 -17.25
CA HIS A 167 -2.42 -2.68 -16.84
C HIS A 167 -0.93 -2.74 -17.18
N ILE A 168 -0.33 -3.93 -17.24
CA ILE A 168 1.08 -4.11 -17.62
C ILE A 168 1.30 -3.70 -19.08
N TRP A 169 0.33 -3.91 -19.97
CA TRP A 169 0.42 -3.50 -21.38
C TRP A 169 0.25 -1.99 -21.60
N ARG A 170 -0.45 -1.28 -20.72
CA ARG A 170 -0.64 0.18 -20.82
C ARG A 170 0.58 0.99 -20.36
N CYS A 171 1.44 0.45 -19.52
CA CYS A 171 2.65 1.12 -19.04
C CYS A 171 3.86 0.97 -19.97
N ARG A 172 3.75 0.19 -21.07
CA ARG A 172 4.81 -0.01 -22.06
C ARG A 172 4.66 0.80 -23.35
N ARG A 173 3.78 1.80 -23.36
CA ARG A 173 3.72 2.76 -24.49
C ARG A 173 4.04 4.16 -24.03
#